data_6b6c96a3460914058a610c107ac581c5
#
_entry.id   6b6c96a3460914058a610c107ac581c5
#
_cell.length_a   1.000
_cell.length_b   1.000
_cell.length_c   1.000
_cell.angle_alpha   90.00
_cell.angle_beta   90.00
_cell.angle_gamma   90.00
#
_symmetry.space_group_name_H-M   'P 1'
#
loop_
_entity.id
_entity.type
_entity.pdbx_description
1 polymer ?
#
loop_
_entity_poly.entity_id
_entity_poly.type
_entity_poly.pdbx_seq_one_letter_code
_entity_poly.pdbx_strand_id
1 'polypeptide(L)'
;MRILIDNSNLFAGGGIQVATSFLNDLKTFNNEHLYWVLQSPHSAKTIDTATFPKNFVFYDIPEKIYTAKLKRSNFVKKLEEEINPNVIFTTFGPSYHKSNFPKIVGFAFGQMLYTNSPFYNQLSFLQQLKYKLLIFLKKKAFINNADALVFETENARLIFKQKTGYKKDTFTVHNTLNAIFNKKEEWQNLPIEKTQLDILCLTANYPHKNLQIIPKIIDEIQNIDSELNFKVHISLKKEELNFDDKYHRYINYLGNVPLSQLPLLYQQMDVLLMPSLLETFSTTYLEAMAMKVPIVASDMPFSRDICAEAALYCSPLKADEYAEKILLLHNNTSVKNELIQKGEQNLKRFGTSMDRTKKYIEIIEQIATNNGNKK
;
A
#
# COMPACT_ATOMS: atom_id res chain seq x y z
N MET A 1 -5.17 -13.16 26.29
CA MET A 1 -5.21 -14.16 25.18
C MET A 1 -3.82 -14.37 24.59
N ARG A 2 -3.60 -15.52 23.94
CA ARG A 2 -2.41 -15.78 23.12
C ARG A 2 -2.72 -15.42 21.65
N ILE A 3 -2.03 -14.45 21.12
CA ILE A 3 -2.22 -13.93 19.75
C ILE A 3 -0.95 -14.21 18.94
N LEU A 4 -1.07 -14.92 17.83
CA LEU A 4 0.01 -15.08 16.86
C LEU A 4 -0.15 -14.04 15.73
N ILE A 5 0.79 -13.11 15.61
CA ILE A 5 0.88 -12.15 14.52
C ILE A 5 1.82 -12.74 13.45
N ASP A 6 1.26 -13.05 12.29
CA ASP A 6 1.98 -13.71 11.19
C ASP A 6 2.35 -12.69 10.11
N ASN A 7 3.62 -12.27 10.08
CA ASN A 7 4.22 -11.41 9.06
C ASN A 7 5.07 -12.22 8.06
N SER A 8 4.89 -13.53 7.99
CA SER A 8 5.69 -14.45 7.16
C SER A 8 5.60 -14.17 5.66
N ASN A 9 4.53 -13.53 5.20
CA ASN A 9 4.28 -13.23 3.79
C ASN A 9 4.80 -11.86 3.33
N LEU A 10 5.45 -11.08 4.19
CA LEU A 10 5.89 -9.72 3.87
C LEU A 10 7.26 -9.73 3.19
N PHE A 11 7.30 -9.29 1.93
CA PHE A 11 8.52 -9.28 1.12
C PHE A 11 9.10 -7.88 0.90
N ALA A 12 8.26 -6.85 0.73
CA ALA A 12 8.69 -5.49 0.44
C ALA A 12 7.56 -4.47 0.61
N GLY A 13 7.91 -3.20 0.59
CA GLY A 13 7.00 -2.07 0.41
C GLY A 13 6.00 -1.84 1.54
N GLY A 14 4.80 -1.35 1.18
CA GLY A 14 3.78 -0.88 2.11
C GLY A 14 3.33 -1.91 3.14
N GLY A 15 3.33 -3.22 2.80
CA GLY A 15 2.95 -4.26 3.75
C GLY A 15 3.90 -4.35 4.96
N ILE A 16 5.20 -4.17 4.76
CA ILE A 16 6.18 -4.11 5.84
C ILE A 16 5.93 -2.86 6.70
N GLN A 17 5.70 -1.70 6.08
CA GLN A 17 5.41 -0.46 6.79
C GLN A 17 4.16 -0.57 7.67
N VAL A 18 3.08 -1.19 7.16
CA VAL A 18 1.86 -1.44 7.92
C VAL A 18 2.13 -2.35 9.13
N ALA A 19 2.84 -3.47 8.92
CA ALA A 19 3.17 -4.39 10.00
C ALA A 19 4.08 -3.75 11.07
N THR A 20 5.10 -2.99 10.64
CA THR A 20 6.00 -2.27 11.54
C THR A 20 5.24 -1.21 12.36
N SER A 21 4.40 -0.42 11.72
CA SER A 21 3.57 0.59 12.39
C SER A 21 2.60 -0.08 13.37
N PHE A 22 1.92 -1.16 12.97
CA PHE A 22 1.01 -1.92 13.84
C PHE A 22 1.72 -2.43 15.10
N LEU A 23 2.89 -3.05 14.96
CA LEU A 23 3.65 -3.56 16.08
C LEU A 23 4.15 -2.43 17.01
N ASN A 24 4.62 -1.33 16.45
CA ASN A 24 5.06 -0.17 17.23
C ASN A 24 3.92 0.50 18.01
N ASP A 25 2.72 0.57 17.44
CA ASP A 25 1.54 1.03 18.16
C ASP A 25 1.13 0.01 19.22
N LEU A 26 1.15 -1.29 18.88
CA LEU A 26 0.70 -2.36 19.74
C LEU A 26 1.56 -2.49 21.03
N LYS A 27 2.85 -2.21 20.98
CA LYS A 27 3.72 -2.23 22.18
C LYS A 27 3.33 -1.20 23.22
N THR A 28 2.62 -0.14 22.83
CA THR A 28 2.13 0.90 23.74
C THR A 28 0.72 0.61 24.29
N PHE A 29 0.08 -0.43 23.76
CA PHE A 29 -1.25 -0.86 24.21
C PHE A 29 -1.18 -1.51 25.58
N ASN A 30 -1.91 -0.95 26.53
CA ASN A 30 -2.03 -1.54 27.85
C ASN A 30 -3.11 -2.63 27.86
N ASN A 31 -2.73 -3.87 27.48
CA ASN A 31 -3.60 -5.03 27.57
C ASN A 31 -2.83 -6.25 28.11
N GLU A 32 -3.57 -7.25 28.59
CA GLU A 32 -3.03 -8.50 29.16
C GLU A 32 -2.79 -9.58 28.10
N HIS A 33 -2.67 -9.21 26.82
CA HIS A 33 -2.44 -10.18 25.76
C HIS A 33 -0.97 -10.59 25.70
N LEU A 34 -0.75 -11.84 25.30
CA LEU A 34 0.57 -12.36 24.97
C LEU A 34 0.69 -12.44 23.45
N TYR A 35 1.73 -11.86 22.92
CA TYR A 35 1.95 -11.75 21.48
C TYR A 35 3.13 -12.60 21.03
N TRP A 36 2.88 -13.50 20.10
CA TRP A 36 3.92 -14.16 19.33
C TRP A 36 3.97 -13.54 17.95
N VAL A 37 5.13 -13.02 17.56
CA VAL A 37 5.31 -12.29 16.30
C VAL A 37 6.24 -13.08 15.40
N LEU A 38 5.70 -13.65 14.35
CA LEU A 38 6.48 -14.33 13.31
C LEU A 38 6.88 -13.34 12.23
N GLN A 39 8.18 -13.16 12.02
CA GLN A 39 8.72 -12.18 11.09
C GLN A 39 9.32 -12.83 9.85
N SER A 40 9.11 -12.19 8.69
CA SER A 40 9.93 -12.45 7.51
C SER A 40 11.32 -11.85 7.69
N PRO A 41 12.36 -12.29 6.94
CA PRO A 41 13.69 -11.67 7.01
C PRO A 41 13.70 -10.16 6.67
N HIS A 42 12.70 -9.70 5.92
CA HIS A 42 12.57 -8.28 5.58
C HIS A 42 11.87 -7.46 6.68
N SER A 43 10.81 -8.00 7.29
CA SER A 43 10.14 -7.32 8.41
C SER A 43 10.98 -7.30 9.68
N ALA A 44 11.79 -8.33 9.92
CA ALA A 44 12.71 -8.38 11.07
C ALA A 44 13.72 -7.21 11.08
N LYS A 45 14.13 -6.74 9.91
CA LYS A 45 15.07 -5.61 9.78
C LYS A 45 14.47 -4.25 10.16
N THR A 46 13.14 -4.15 10.28
CA THR A 46 12.44 -2.89 10.56
C THR A 46 11.97 -2.75 12.01
N ILE A 47 12.21 -3.77 12.83
CA ILE A 47 11.75 -3.85 14.22
C ILE A 47 12.95 -4.04 15.13
N ASP A 48 13.14 -3.11 16.08
CA ASP A 48 14.03 -3.30 17.21
C ASP A 48 13.29 -4.05 18.33
N THR A 49 13.47 -5.36 18.39
CA THR A 49 12.78 -6.24 19.35
C THR A 49 13.13 -5.96 20.80
N ALA A 50 14.29 -5.36 21.07
CA ALA A 50 14.70 -5.01 22.43
C ALA A 50 13.83 -3.90 23.06
N THR A 51 13.11 -3.14 22.25
CA THR A 51 12.20 -2.07 22.70
C THR A 51 10.81 -2.57 23.10
N PHE A 52 10.52 -3.86 22.94
CA PHE A 52 9.20 -4.43 23.20
C PHE A 52 9.08 -4.97 24.63
N PRO A 53 7.90 -4.86 25.25
CA PRO A 53 7.66 -5.39 26.59
C PRO A 53 7.67 -6.93 26.62
N LYS A 54 7.79 -7.51 27.82
CA LYS A 54 7.99 -8.96 28.02
C LYS A 54 6.85 -9.87 27.54
N ASN A 55 5.69 -9.31 27.26
CA ASN A 55 4.55 -10.04 26.69
C ASN A 55 4.65 -10.25 25.17
N PHE A 56 5.76 -9.86 24.54
CA PHE A 56 6.07 -10.14 23.13
C PHE A 56 7.19 -11.18 23.00
N VAL A 57 6.98 -12.17 22.13
CA VAL A 57 7.96 -13.18 21.75
C VAL A 57 8.12 -13.15 20.24
N PHE A 58 9.33 -12.95 19.75
CA PHE A 58 9.61 -12.84 18.32
C PHE A 58 10.24 -14.13 17.77
N TYR A 59 9.80 -14.51 16.57
CA TYR A 59 10.34 -15.63 15.78
C TYR A 59 10.68 -15.15 14.38
N ASP A 60 11.88 -15.45 13.92
CA ASP A 60 12.31 -15.14 12.56
C ASP A 60 12.25 -16.37 11.67
N ILE A 61 11.71 -16.20 10.46
CA ILE A 61 11.77 -17.27 9.47
C ILE A 61 13.19 -17.38 8.94
N PRO A 62 13.80 -18.58 9.00
CA PRO A 62 15.11 -18.80 8.40
C PRO A 62 15.12 -18.47 6.90
N GLU A 63 16.12 -17.72 6.44
CA GLU A 63 16.25 -17.28 5.05
C GLU A 63 16.16 -18.45 4.05
N LYS A 64 16.76 -19.60 4.41
CA LYS A 64 16.78 -20.82 3.58
C LYS A 64 15.39 -21.37 3.23
N ILE A 65 14.38 -21.08 4.05
CA ILE A 65 13.01 -21.57 3.83
C ILE A 65 12.05 -20.46 3.41
N TYR A 66 12.44 -19.20 3.54
CA TYR A 66 11.57 -18.05 3.33
C TYR A 66 10.98 -17.99 1.92
N THR A 67 11.81 -18.20 0.89
CA THR A 67 11.38 -18.19 -0.52
C THR A 67 10.63 -19.45 -0.92
N ALA A 68 10.83 -20.55 -0.19
CA ALA A 68 10.22 -21.86 -0.46
C ALA A 68 8.82 -21.94 0.17
N LYS A 69 7.78 -21.57 -0.59
CA LYS A 69 6.39 -21.42 -0.14
C LYS A 69 5.88 -22.59 0.71
N LEU A 70 6.10 -23.83 0.29
CA LEU A 70 5.65 -25.02 1.04
C LEU A 70 6.43 -25.20 2.35
N LYS A 71 7.75 -25.01 2.33
CA LYS A 71 8.58 -25.12 3.54
C LYS A 71 8.20 -24.05 4.56
N ARG A 72 7.99 -22.81 4.09
CA ARG A 72 7.53 -21.71 4.94
C ARG A 72 6.15 -22.01 5.54
N SER A 73 5.20 -22.46 4.73
CA SER A 73 3.86 -22.82 5.21
C SER A 73 3.90 -23.93 6.28
N ASN A 74 4.73 -24.95 6.11
CA ASN A 74 4.90 -26.02 7.10
C ASN A 74 5.57 -25.52 8.38
N PHE A 75 6.53 -24.60 8.26
CA PHE A 75 7.17 -23.95 9.42
C PHE A 75 6.14 -23.14 10.24
N VAL A 76 5.33 -22.34 9.56
CA VAL A 76 4.27 -21.55 10.21
C VAL A 76 3.27 -22.47 10.91
N LYS A 77 2.81 -23.54 10.24
CA LYS A 77 1.88 -24.50 10.81
C LYS A 77 2.43 -25.18 12.07
N LYS A 78 3.71 -25.61 12.04
CA LYS A 78 4.36 -26.20 13.22
C LYS A 78 4.42 -25.20 14.38
N LEU A 79 4.77 -23.94 14.12
CA LEU A 79 4.81 -22.90 15.12
C LEU A 79 3.40 -22.60 15.70
N GLU A 80 2.35 -22.63 14.88
CA GLU A 80 0.96 -22.52 15.34
C GLU A 80 0.61 -23.62 16.35
N GLU A 81 1.03 -24.85 16.10
CA GLU A 81 0.80 -26.01 16.98
C GLU A 81 1.61 -25.89 18.30
N GLU A 82 2.85 -25.41 18.24
CA GLU A 82 3.71 -25.20 19.43
C GLU A 82 3.18 -24.08 20.34
N ILE A 83 2.75 -22.96 19.75
CA ILE A 83 2.24 -21.79 20.49
C ILE A 83 0.83 -22.07 21.04
N ASN A 84 0.02 -22.83 20.31
CA ASN A 84 -1.40 -23.06 20.61
C ASN A 84 -2.16 -21.74 20.84
N PRO A 85 -2.20 -20.81 19.83
CA PRO A 85 -2.77 -19.48 19.98
C PRO A 85 -4.30 -19.51 20.07
N ASN A 86 -4.90 -18.51 20.70
CA ASN A 86 -6.36 -18.32 20.68
C ASN A 86 -6.83 -17.82 19.30
N VAL A 87 -5.96 -17.07 18.61
CA VAL A 87 -6.25 -16.47 17.29
C VAL A 87 -4.94 -16.16 16.56
N ILE A 88 -4.98 -16.22 15.25
CA ILE A 88 -3.89 -15.84 14.35
C ILE A 88 -4.31 -14.63 13.54
N PHE A 89 -3.47 -13.61 13.51
CA PHE A 89 -3.61 -12.46 12.64
C PHE A 89 -2.46 -12.42 11.61
N THR A 90 -2.74 -12.80 10.38
CA THR A 90 -1.81 -12.65 9.25
C THR A 90 -1.98 -11.25 8.67
N THR A 91 -0.99 -10.38 8.82
CA THR A 91 -1.08 -8.96 8.45
C THR A 91 -1.47 -8.78 6.97
N PHE A 92 -0.82 -9.51 6.07
CA PHE A 92 -1.25 -9.63 4.66
C PHE A 92 -1.04 -11.05 4.14
N GLY A 93 -2.10 -11.58 3.52
CA GLY A 93 -2.14 -12.94 2.99
C GLY A 93 -1.87 -13.08 1.50
N PRO A 94 -2.26 -14.22 0.96
CA PRO A 94 -3.03 -15.30 1.61
C PRO A 94 -2.18 -16.20 2.51
N SER A 95 -2.80 -16.80 3.52
CA SER A 95 -2.22 -17.97 4.20
C SER A 95 -2.29 -19.20 3.29
N TYR A 96 -1.25 -20.00 3.27
CA TYR A 96 -1.14 -21.15 2.35
C TYR A 96 -1.42 -22.52 2.98
N HIS A 97 -1.88 -22.52 4.22
CA HIS A 97 -2.37 -23.72 4.91
C HIS A 97 -3.63 -23.39 5.72
N LYS A 98 -4.46 -24.37 5.92
CA LYS A 98 -5.58 -24.31 6.84
C LYS A 98 -5.03 -24.47 8.26
N SER A 99 -5.42 -23.61 9.17
CA SER A 99 -5.09 -23.68 10.59
C SER A 99 -6.15 -24.43 11.39
N ASN A 100 -5.75 -25.00 12.52
CA ASN A 100 -6.66 -25.50 13.55
C ASN A 100 -7.15 -24.38 14.49
N PHE A 101 -6.58 -23.18 14.37
CA PHE A 101 -6.90 -22.01 15.16
C PHE A 101 -7.62 -20.96 14.30
N PRO A 102 -8.50 -20.13 14.90
CA PRO A 102 -9.15 -19.04 14.18
C PRO A 102 -8.12 -18.13 13.52
N LYS A 103 -8.28 -17.86 12.22
CA LYS A 103 -7.31 -17.12 11.43
C LYS A 103 -7.94 -15.95 10.69
N ILE A 104 -7.47 -14.76 11.01
CA ILE A 104 -7.80 -13.50 10.35
C ILE A 104 -6.68 -13.20 9.36
N VAL A 105 -7.03 -12.80 8.13
CA VAL A 105 -6.04 -12.53 7.08
C VAL A 105 -6.31 -11.17 6.43
N GLY A 106 -5.32 -10.28 6.45
CA GLY A 106 -5.35 -9.03 5.72
C GLY A 106 -5.25 -9.27 4.21
N PHE A 107 -6.03 -8.51 3.45
CA PHE A 107 -6.13 -8.65 2.00
C PHE A 107 -5.46 -7.47 1.28
N ALA A 108 -4.40 -7.74 0.53
CA ALA A 108 -3.69 -6.79 -0.32
C ALA A 108 -3.35 -7.41 -1.69
N PHE A 109 -4.40 -7.76 -2.46
CA PHE A 109 -4.22 -8.41 -3.76
C PHE A 109 -5.17 -7.82 -4.83
N GLY A 110 -4.84 -6.61 -5.33
CA GLY A 110 -5.65 -5.85 -6.28
C GLY A 110 -5.90 -6.59 -7.59
N GLN A 111 -4.98 -7.46 -8.03
CA GLN A 111 -5.14 -8.26 -9.24
C GLN A 111 -6.41 -9.12 -9.24
N MET A 112 -6.88 -9.53 -8.08
CA MET A 112 -8.12 -10.30 -7.95
C MET A 112 -9.37 -9.40 -7.98
N LEU A 113 -9.27 -8.18 -7.49
CA LEU A 113 -10.38 -7.24 -7.41
C LEU A 113 -10.68 -6.61 -8.77
N TYR A 114 -9.67 -6.10 -9.44
CA TYR A 114 -9.80 -5.26 -10.63
C TYR A 114 -9.41 -6.00 -11.90
N THR A 115 -10.11 -7.13 -12.18
CA THR A 115 -9.83 -7.99 -13.33
C THR A 115 -10.06 -7.33 -14.71
N ASN A 116 -10.76 -6.20 -14.74
CA ASN A 116 -11.01 -5.40 -15.95
C ASN A 116 -10.04 -4.21 -16.07
N SER A 117 -9.00 -4.13 -15.22
CA SER A 117 -8.01 -3.08 -15.31
C SER A 117 -7.30 -3.09 -16.67
N PRO A 118 -7.03 -1.90 -17.28
CA PRO A 118 -6.21 -1.79 -18.49
C PRO A 118 -4.82 -2.43 -18.36
N PHE A 119 -4.35 -2.65 -17.13
CA PHE A 119 -3.13 -3.39 -16.87
C PHE A 119 -3.06 -4.74 -17.62
N TYR A 120 -4.17 -5.50 -17.65
CA TYR A 120 -4.18 -6.81 -18.32
C TYR A 120 -4.03 -6.71 -19.84
N ASN A 121 -4.47 -5.62 -20.44
CA ASN A 121 -4.34 -5.38 -21.89
C ASN A 121 -2.89 -5.12 -22.32
N GLN A 122 -2.02 -4.72 -21.37
CA GLN A 122 -0.59 -4.50 -21.61
C GLN A 122 0.24 -5.79 -21.51
N LEU A 123 -0.37 -6.89 -21.06
CA LEU A 123 0.31 -8.16 -20.85
C LEU A 123 0.24 -9.04 -22.11
N SER A 124 1.32 -9.78 -22.38
CA SER A 124 1.30 -10.85 -23.39
C SER A 124 0.30 -11.96 -23.01
N PHE A 125 -0.15 -12.73 -23.98
CA PHE A 125 -1.07 -13.85 -23.76
C PHE A 125 -0.58 -14.81 -22.66
N LEU A 126 0.71 -15.17 -22.65
CA LEU A 126 1.28 -16.06 -21.64
C LEU A 126 1.29 -15.43 -20.25
N GLN A 127 1.56 -14.13 -20.17
CA GLN A 127 1.48 -13.39 -18.92
C GLN A 127 0.05 -13.33 -18.38
N GLN A 128 -0.94 -13.06 -19.25
CA GLN A 128 -2.36 -13.09 -18.86
C GLN A 128 -2.78 -14.46 -18.32
N LEU A 129 -2.37 -15.54 -18.96
CA LEU A 129 -2.66 -16.91 -18.48
C LEU A 129 -2.01 -17.17 -17.12
N LYS A 130 -0.75 -16.76 -16.94
CA LYS A 130 -0.04 -16.82 -15.65
C LYS A 130 -0.77 -16.05 -14.54
N TYR A 131 -1.25 -14.84 -14.83
CA TYR A 131 -2.02 -14.05 -13.86
C TYR A 131 -3.38 -14.69 -13.54
N LYS A 132 -4.09 -15.23 -14.54
CA LYS A 132 -5.34 -15.99 -14.30
C LYS A 132 -5.14 -17.15 -13.34
N LEU A 133 -4.08 -17.96 -13.55
CA LEU A 133 -3.74 -19.06 -12.65
C LEU A 133 -3.35 -18.56 -11.25
N LEU A 134 -2.54 -17.51 -11.17
CA LEU A 134 -2.15 -16.90 -9.89
C LEU A 134 -3.36 -16.40 -9.10
N ILE A 135 -4.28 -15.70 -9.78
CA ILE A 135 -5.53 -15.19 -9.18
C ILE A 135 -6.37 -16.36 -8.67
N PHE A 136 -6.54 -17.42 -9.48
CA PHE A 136 -7.29 -18.61 -9.08
C PHE A 136 -6.72 -19.27 -7.82
N LEU A 137 -5.39 -19.48 -7.79
CA LEU A 137 -4.73 -20.12 -6.65
C LEU A 137 -4.79 -19.27 -5.38
N LYS A 138 -4.54 -17.96 -5.50
CA LYS A 138 -4.62 -17.05 -4.35
C LYS A 138 -6.05 -16.88 -3.86
N LYS A 139 -7.04 -16.78 -4.77
CA LYS A 139 -8.46 -16.75 -4.44
C LYS A 139 -8.84 -17.94 -3.58
N LYS A 140 -8.47 -19.16 -4.03
CA LYS A 140 -8.73 -20.41 -3.29
C LYS A 140 -8.07 -20.39 -1.91
N ALA A 141 -6.84 -19.87 -1.80
CA ALA A 141 -6.14 -19.77 -0.53
C ALA A 141 -6.82 -18.78 0.44
N PHE A 142 -7.24 -17.59 0.00
CA PHE A 142 -8.00 -16.64 0.82
C PHE A 142 -9.33 -17.24 1.32
N ILE A 143 -10.08 -17.91 0.44
CA ILE A 143 -11.40 -18.44 0.79
C ILE A 143 -11.28 -19.61 1.78
N ASN A 144 -10.33 -20.52 1.56
CA ASN A 144 -10.28 -21.77 2.30
C ASN A 144 -9.49 -21.67 3.61
N ASN A 145 -8.50 -20.77 3.69
CA ASN A 145 -7.54 -20.74 4.79
C ASN A 145 -7.72 -19.55 5.75
N ALA A 146 -8.71 -18.69 5.52
CA ALA A 146 -9.08 -17.61 6.42
C ALA A 146 -10.47 -17.85 7.01
N ASP A 147 -10.65 -17.52 8.29
CA ASP A 147 -11.96 -17.50 8.97
C ASP A 147 -12.55 -16.09 8.93
N ALA A 148 -11.72 -15.08 8.86
CA ALA A 148 -12.12 -13.71 8.59
C ALA A 148 -11.10 -13.02 7.66
N LEU A 149 -11.57 -12.02 6.91
CA LEU A 149 -10.71 -11.20 6.04
C LEU A 149 -10.81 -9.73 6.44
N VAL A 150 -9.67 -9.03 6.42
CA VAL A 150 -9.61 -7.58 6.63
C VAL A 150 -9.12 -6.90 5.37
N PHE A 151 -9.86 -5.89 4.92
CA PHE A 151 -9.58 -5.12 3.71
C PHE A 151 -9.19 -3.69 4.08
N GLU A 152 -8.34 -3.09 3.27
CA GLU A 152 -7.91 -1.70 3.48
C GLU A 152 -8.96 -0.67 3.04
N THR A 153 -9.94 -1.06 2.18
CA THR A 153 -11.05 -0.20 1.76
C THR A 153 -12.36 -0.97 1.71
N GLU A 154 -13.47 -0.23 1.89
CA GLU A 154 -14.82 -0.79 1.80
C GLU A 154 -15.13 -1.27 0.38
N ASN A 155 -14.68 -0.54 -0.64
CA ASN A 155 -14.84 -0.92 -2.03
C ASN A 155 -14.16 -2.27 -2.31
N ALA A 156 -12.92 -2.47 -1.86
CA ALA A 156 -12.21 -3.74 -1.99
C ALA A 156 -12.96 -4.90 -1.33
N ARG A 157 -13.51 -4.68 -0.12
CA ARG A 157 -14.30 -5.66 0.62
C ARG A 157 -15.56 -6.07 -0.15
N LEU A 158 -16.31 -5.09 -0.65
CA LEU A 158 -17.55 -5.34 -1.39
C LEU A 158 -17.30 -6.06 -2.71
N ILE A 159 -16.31 -5.61 -3.50
CA ILE A 159 -15.92 -6.28 -4.76
C ILE A 159 -15.49 -7.73 -4.49
N PHE A 160 -14.69 -7.96 -3.44
CA PHE A 160 -14.27 -9.32 -3.09
C PHE A 160 -15.46 -10.22 -2.78
N LYS A 161 -16.40 -9.77 -1.94
CA LYS A 161 -17.61 -10.53 -1.59
C LYS A 161 -18.45 -10.83 -2.83
N GLN A 162 -18.67 -9.84 -3.68
CA GLN A 162 -19.45 -9.99 -4.91
C GLN A 162 -18.81 -11.02 -5.86
N LYS A 163 -17.48 -10.93 -6.08
CA LYS A 163 -16.76 -11.83 -7.01
C LYS A 163 -16.56 -13.25 -6.50
N THR A 164 -16.63 -13.46 -5.18
CA THR A 164 -16.26 -14.76 -4.60
C THR A 164 -17.43 -15.48 -3.94
N GLY A 165 -18.48 -14.77 -3.58
CA GLY A 165 -19.56 -15.30 -2.73
C GLY A 165 -19.09 -15.62 -1.30
N TYR A 166 -17.98 -15.00 -0.82
CA TYR A 166 -17.44 -15.26 0.51
C TYR A 166 -18.43 -14.90 1.61
N LYS A 167 -18.77 -15.89 2.44
CA LYS A 167 -19.83 -15.78 3.45
C LYS A 167 -19.33 -15.60 4.89
N LYS A 168 -18.03 -15.81 5.12
CA LYS A 168 -17.43 -15.62 6.45
C LYS A 168 -17.23 -14.13 6.75
N ASP A 169 -16.78 -13.80 7.95
CA ASP A 169 -16.61 -12.43 8.42
C ASP A 169 -15.62 -11.63 7.56
N THR A 170 -15.99 -10.38 7.29
CA THR A 170 -15.14 -9.45 6.54
C THR A 170 -15.21 -8.08 7.19
N PHE A 171 -14.07 -7.45 7.36
CA PHE A 171 -13.91 -6.15 8.01
C PHE A 171 -13.19 -5.17 7.09
N THR A 172 -13.44 -3.88 7.30
CA THR A 172 -12.68 -2.81 6.66
C THR A 172 -11.90 -2.06 7.72
N VAL A 173 -10.57 -2.04 7.57
CA VAL A 173 -9.66 -1.26 8.39
C VAL A 173 -8.75 -0.48 7.45
N HIS A 174 -9.00 0.82 7.33
CA HIS A 174 -8.22 1.67 6.46
C HIS A 174 -6.75 1.70 6.85
N ASN A 175 -5.88 1.74 5.87
CA ASN A 175 -4.51 2.13 6.12
C ASN A 175 -4.45 3.63 6.43
N THR A 176 -3.37 4.09 7.06
CA THR A 176 -3.26 5.42 7.65
C THR A 176 -1.98 6.12 7.22
N LEU A 177 -1.96 7.43 7.36
CA LEU A 177 -0.76 8.22 7.18
C LEU A 177 0.36 7.71 8.12
N ASN A 178 1.60 7.66 7.63
CA ASN A 178 2.74 7.31 8.47
C ASN A 178 2.98 8.42 9.51
N ALA A 179 3.32 8.02 10.75
CA ALA A 179 3.52 8.93 11.86
C ALA A 179 4.61 9.99 11.60
N ILE A 180 5.58 9.71 10.72
CA ILE A 180 6.64 10.66 10.35
C ILE A 180 6.09 11.98 9.83
N PHE A 181 4.95 11.97 9.13
CA PHE A 181 4.33 13.18 8.58
C PHE A 181 3.81 14.16 9.66
N ASN A 182 3.69 13.70 10.91
CA ASN A 182 3.30 14.51 12.07
C ASN A 182 4.48 14.86 12.99
N LYS A 183 5.69 14.39 12.68
CA LYS A 183 6.90 14.55 13.50
C LYS A 183 7.91 15.44 12.79
N LYS A 184 7.63 16.73 12.78
CA LYS A 184 8.45 17.72 12.05
C LYS A 184 9.92 17.72 12.45
N GLU A 185 10.20 17.39 13.71
CA GLU A 185 11.55 17.28 14.26
C GLU A 185 12.39 16.14 13.68
N GLU A 186 11.73 15.15 13.08
CA GLU A 186 12.39 14.01 12.42
C GLU A 186 12.57 14.24 10.89
N TRP A 187 12.07 15.35 10.33
CA TRP A 187 12.12 15.61 8.89
C TRP A 187 13.53 15.97 8.44
N GLN A 188 13.93 15.39 7.33
CA GLN A 188 15.24 15.62 6.72
C GLN A 188 15.07 16.21 5.32
N ASN A 189 15.92 17.17 4.99
CA ASN A 189 15.88 17.80 3.68
C ASN A 189 16.45 16.88 2.58
N LEU A 190 15.77 16.85 1.45
CA LEU A 190 16.27 16.35 0.17
C LEU A 190 16.23 17.55 -0.79
N PRO A 191 17.37 18.22 -1.05
CA PRO A 191 17.36 19.42 -1.87
C PRO A 191 17.00 19.08 -3.31
N ILE A 192 16.04 19.84 -3.86
CA ILE A 192 15.60 19.73 -5.25
C ILE A 192 15.89 21.05 -5.93
N GLU A 193 16.48 21.00 -7.12
CA GLU A 193 16.57 22.16 -7.99
C GLU A 193 15.17 22.48 -8.52
N LYS A 194 14.62 23.62 -8.06
CA LYS A 194 13.26 24.04 -8.40
C LYS A 194 13.15 24.49 -9.84
N THR A 195 12.06 24.09 -10.46
CA THR A 195 11.64 24.54 -11.80
C THR A 195 10.33 25.32 -11.71
N GLN A 196 9.73 25.69 -12.84
CA GLN A 196 8.41 26.33 -12.85
C GLN A 196 7.30 25.35 -12.45
N LEU A 197 7.47 24.07 -12.75
CA LEU A 197 6.52 23.02 -12.40
C LEU A 197 7.25 21.74 -12.01
N ASP A 198 7.12 21.34 -10.74
CA ASP A 198 7.74 20.14 -10.17
C ASP A 198 6.68 19.06 -9.90
N ILE A 199 6.73 17.96 -10.66
CA ILE A 199 5.76 16.87 -10.63
C ILE A 199 6.39 15.68 -9.88
N LEU A 200 5.76 15.21 -8.80
CA LEU A 200 6.24 14.06 -8.02
C LEU A 200 5.58 12.76 -8.50
N CYS A 201 6.39 11.72 -8.69
CA CYS A 201 5.94 10.35 -8.92
C CYS A 201 6.64 9.39 -7.95
N LEU A 202 6.06 9.18 -6.76
CA LEU A 202 6.59 8.21 -5.79
C LEU A 202 6.08 6.81 -6.13
N THR A 203 7.02 5.92 -6.50
CA THR A 203 6.65 4.63 -7.08
C THR A 203 7.73 3.59 -6.91
N ALA A 204 7.39 2.33 -7.20
CA ALA A 204 8.32 1.24 -7.46
C ALA A 204 8.12 0.74 -8.90
N ASN A 205 9.13 0.14 -9.50
CA ASN A 205 9.07 -0.32 -10.89
C ASN A 205 8.25 -1.61 -11.04
N TYR A 206 6.95 -1.49 -10.90
CA TYR A 206 6.01 -2.57 -11.19
C TYR A 206 5.18 -2.26 -12.46
N PRO A 207 4.88 -3.25 -13.32
CA PRO A 207 4.15 -3.02 -14.57
C PRO A 207 2.80 -2.31 -14.38
N HIS A 208 2.09 -2.58 -13.28
CA HIS A 208 0.80 -1.95 -12.97
C HIS A 208 0.90 -0.49 -12.53
N LYS A 209 2.10 0.02 -12.28
CA LYS A 209 2.33 1.45 -12.00
C LYS A 209 2.27 2.34 -13.24
N ASN A 210 2.24 1.72 -14.44
CA ASN A 210 2.04 2.40 -15.72
C ASN A 210 3.07 3.52 -16.03
N LEU A 211 4.32 3.31 -15.64
CA LEU A 211 5.36 4.35 -15.75
C LEU A 211 5.68 4.70 -17.21
N GLN A 212 5.37 3.80 -18.15
CA GLN A 212 5.56 4.04 -19.59
C GLN A 212 4.65 5.13 -20.17
N ILE A 213 3.70 5.65 -19.37
CA ILE A 213 2.90 6.81 -19.77
C ILE A 213 3.65 8.13 -19.55
N ILE A 214 4.65 8.18 -18.65
CA ILE A 214 5.40 9.40 -18.28
C ILE A 214 6.04 10.06 -19.49
N PRO A 215 6.80 9.36 -20.36
CA PRO A 215 7.31 9.95 -21.61
C PRO A 215 6.25 10.62 -22.48
N LYS A 216 5.07 9.99 -22.60
CA LYS A 216 3.96 10.54 -23.39
C LYS A 216 3.37 11.79 -22.73
N ILE A 217 3.25 11.81 -21.38
CA ILE A 217 2.81 13.00 -20.65
C ILE A 217 3.81 14.15 -20.87
N ILE A 218 5.12 13.86 -20.88
CA ILE A 218 6.16 14.86 -21.17
C ILE A 218 5.99 15.41 -22.59
N ASP A 219 5.79 14.55 -23.59
CA ASP A 219 5.55 15.00 -24.98
C ASP A 219 4.28 15.89 -25.06
N GLU A 220 3.18 15.53 -24.37
CA GLU A 220 1.95 16.34 -24.37
C GLU A 220 2.12 17.68 -23.65
N ILE A 221 2.82 17.74 -22.53
CA ILE A 221 3.13 19.02 -21.86
C ILE A 221 3.94 19.93 -22.79
N GLN A 222 4.96 19.37 -23.47
CA GLN A 222 5.79 20.13 -24.43
C GLN A 222 5.01 20.56 -25.68
N ASN A 223 4.03 19.80 -26.12
CA ASN A 223 3.15 20.17 -27.25
C ASN A 223 2.23 21.34 -26.87
N ILE A 224 1.79 21.43 -25.61
CA ILE A 224 0.90 22.49 -25.12
C ILE A 224 1.70 23.76 -24.77
N ASP A 225 2.83 23.60 -24.11
CA ASP A 225 3.71 24.70 -23.68
C ASP A 225 5.19 24.29 -23.82
N SER A 226 5.78 24.64 -24.97
CA SER A 226 7.17 24.28 -25.30
C SER A 226 8.22 25.02 -24.47
N GLU A 227 7.84 26.18 -23.86
CA GLU A 227 8.76 27.01 -23.08
C GLU A 227 8.71 26.70 -21.58
N LEU A 228 7.75 25.88 -21.13
CA LEU A 228 7.60 25.53 -19.73
C LEU A 228 8.81 24.71 -19.25
N ASN A 229 9.50 25.26 -18.24
CA ASN A 229 10.56 24.54 -17.54
C ASN A 229 9.95 23.67 -16.43
N PHE A 230 9.93 22.36 -16.62
CA PHE A 230 9.36 21.41 -15.66
C PHE A 230 10.23 20.18 -15.45
N LYS A 231 10.02 19.51 -14.32
CA LYS A 231 10.65 18.22 -13.98
C LYS A 231 9.65 17.23 -13.39
N VAL A 232 9.85 15.94 -13.78
CA VAL A 232 9.21 14.80 -13.12
C VAL A 232 10.21 14.20 -12.15
N HIS A 233 9.95 14.28 -10.85
CA HIS A 233 10.77 13.71 -9.78
C HIS A 233 10.27 12.30 -9.48
N ILE A 234 11.07 11.29 -9.81
CA ILE A 234 10.67 9.89 -9.68
C ILE A 234 11.56 9.14 -8.69
N SER A 235 10.93 8.38 -7.77
CA SER A 235 11.63 7.60 -6.73
C SER A 235 12.24 6.30 -7.25
N LEU A 236 12.86 6.35 -8.42
CA LEU A 236 13.58 5.25 -9.07
C LEU A 236 14.93 5.75 -9.56
N LYS A 237 15.85 4.82 -9.79
CA LYS A 237 17.09 5.09 -10.47
C LYS A 237 16.87 5.08 -11.99
N LYS A 238 17.76 5.77 -12.73
CA LYS A 238 17.68 5.83 -14.19
C LYS A 238 17.69 4.43 -14.83
N GLU A 239 18.51 3.54 -14.31
CA GLU A 239 18.71 2.18 -14.83
C GLU A 239 17.48 1.26 -14.63
N GLU A 240 16.56 1.66 -13.76
CA GLU A 240 15.32 0.92 -13.52
C GLU A 240 14.23 1.22 -14.56
N LEU A 241 14.42 2.26 -15.39
CA LEU A 241 13.47 2.71 -16.40
C LEU A 241 14.10 2.65 -17.80
N ASN A 242 13.33 2.13 -18.75
CA ASN A 242 13.73 2.10 -20.15
C ASN A 242 13.00 3.21 -20.92
N PHE A 243 13.51 4.45 -20.75
CA PHE A 243 13.03 5.63 -21.47
C PHE A 243 14.10 6.09 -22.47
N ASP A 244 13.65 6.67 -23.59
CA ASP A 244 14.54 7.23 -24.58
C ASP A 244 15.34 8.42 -24.00
N ASP A 245 16.56 8.61 -24.47
CA ASP A 245 17.49 9.63 -23.94
C ASP A 245 16.91 11.05 -23.94
N LYS A 246 16.06 11.38 -24.91
CA LYS A 246 15.41 12.71 -25.00
C LYS A 246 14.56 13.08 -23.76
N TYR A 247 14.07 12.08 -23.00
CA TYR A 247 13.22 12.31 -21.83
C TYR A 247 14.02 12.55 -20.54
N HIS A 248 15.27 12.09 -20.47
CA HIS A 248 16.07 12.20 -19.24
C HIS A 248 16.27 13.64 -18.78
N ARG A 249 16.29 14.60 -19.68
CA ARG A 249 16.37 16.03 -19.33
C ARG A 249 15.17 16.55 -18.56
N TYR A 250 14.01 15.88 -18.64
CA TYR A 250 12.77 16.23 -17.92
C TYR A 250 12.59 15.44 -16.63
N ILE A 251 13.48 14.50 -16.32
CA ILE A 251 13.31 13.57 -15.21
C ILE A 251 14.45 13.73 -14.21
N ASN A 252 14.06 13.92 -12.93
CA ASN A 252 14.97 13.85 -11.80
C ASN A 252 14.81 12.49 -11.11
N TYR A 253 15.85 11.67 -11.17
CA TYR A 253 15.88 10.32 -10.61
C TYR A 253 16.32 10.37 -9.15
N LEU A 254 15.36 10.30 -8.22
CA LEU A 254 15.62 10.38 -6.77
C LEU A 254 16.17 9.09 -6.17
N GLY A 255 15.97 7.95 -6.87
CA GLY A 255 16.24 6.63 -6.28
C GLY A 255 15.34 6.34 -5.10
N ASN A 256 15.87 5.56 -4.14
CA ASN A 256 15.12 5.27 -2.91
C ASN A 256 15.14 6.47 -1.96
N VAL A 257 13.98 7.04 -1.69
CA VAL A 257 13.81 8.18 -0.78
C VAL A 257 13.47 7.67 0.62
N PRO A 258 14.28 7.96 1.65
CA PRO A 258 13.97 7.63 3.04
C PRO A 258 12.67 8.28 3.52
N LEU A 259 11.94 7.62 4.40
CA LEU A 259 10.67 8.12 4.98
C LEU A 259 10.83 9.52 5.62
N SER A 260 11.96 9.77 6.30
CA SER A 260 12.24 11.07 6.93
C SER A 260 12.38 12.23 5.94
N GLN A 261 12.69 11.94 4.67
CA GLN A 261 12.84 12.96 3.63
C GLN A 261 11.53 13.24 2.87
N LEU A 262 10.56 12.33 2.93
CA LEU A 262 9.31 12.46 2.17
C LEU A 262 8.53 13.74 2.50
N PRO A 263 8.34 14.15 3.77
CA PRO A 263 7.55 15.35 4.05
C PRO A 263 8.11 16.62 3.39
N LEU A 264 9.42 16.85 3.50
CA LEU A 264 10.05 18.02 2.88
C LEU A 264 10.17 17.88 1.35
N LEU A 265 10.25 16.67 0.83
CA LEU A 265 10.17 16.44 -0.61
C LEU A 265 8.78 16.85 -1.15
N TYR A 266 7.69 16.40 -0.51
CA TYR A 266 6.34 16.79 -0.92
C TYR A 266 6.16 18.31 -0.91
N GLN A 267 6.66 19.03 0.10
CA GLN A 267 6.54 20.48 0.19
C GLN A 267 7.22 21.24 -0.98
N GLN A 268 8.13 20.59 -1.67
CA GLN A 268 8.82 21.12 -2.84
C GLN A 268 8.09 20.82 -4.15
N MET A 269 6.97 20.07 -4.12
CA MET A 269 6.27 19.60 -5.32
C MET A 269 4.98 20.37 -5.56
N ASP A 270 4.65 20.56 -6.83
CA ASP A 270 3.43 21.24 -7.24
C ASP A 270 2.27 20.31 -7.47
N VAL A 271 2.55 19.05 -7.91
CA VAL A 271 1.56 18.03 -8.25
C VAL A 271 2.10 16.64 -7.90
N LEU A 272 1.26 15.77 -7.33
CA LEU A 272 1.51 14.34 -7.28
C LEU A 272 0.88 13.65 -8.48
N LEU A 273 1.68 12.92 -9.27
CA LEU A 273 1.25 12.10 -10.40
C LEU A 273 1.14 10.63 -9.99
N MET A 274 -0.06 10.05 -10.10
CA MET A 274 -0.36 8.65 -9.76
C MET A 274 -1.04 7.91 -10.92
N PRO A 275 -0.29 7.46 -11.94
CA PRO A 275 -0.84 6.85 -13.15
C PRO A 275 -1.13 5.35 -13.00
N SER A 276 -1.15 4.81 -11.77
CA SER A 276 -1.30 3.38 -11.49
C SER A 276 -2.58 2.78 -12.06
N LEU A 277 -2.48 1.61 -12.68
CA LEU A 277 -3.60 0.85 -13.25
C LEU A 277 -4.22 -0.11 -12.25
N LEU A 278 -3.54 -0.40 -11.14
CA LEU A 278 -3.96 -1.40 -10.18
C LEU A 278 -3.29 -1.21 -8.82
N GLU A 279 -4.13 -1.02 -7.78
CA GLU A 279 -3.74 -0.92 -6.36
C GLU A 279 -4.81 -1.57 -5.48
N THR A 280 -4.48 -1.88 -4.22
CA THR A 280 -5.49 -2.11 -3.17
C THR A 280 -5.65 -0.85 -2.33
N PHE A 281 -4.52 -0.25 -1.98
CA PHE A 281 -4.41 1.01 -1.26
C PHE A 281 -3.03 1.62 -1.56
N SER A 282 -2.94 2.95 -1.58
CA SER A 282 -1.66 3.63 -1.61
C SER A 282 -1.64 4.76 -0.58
N THR A 283 -0.70 4.68 0.37
CA THR A 283 -0.50 5.76 1.36
C THR A 283 -0.01 7.05 0.72
N THR A 284 0.60 6.97 -0.46
CA THR A 284 1.07 8.12 -1.25
C THR A 284 -0.03 9.16 -1.48
N TYR A 285 -1.29 8.72 -1.65
CA TYR A 285 -2.44 9.64 -1.71
C TYR A 285 -2.64 10.39 -0.39
N LEU A 286 -2.54 9.70 0.75
CA LEU A 286 -2.71 10.31 2.07
C LEU A 286 -1.56 11.28 2.39
N GLU A 287 -0.35 10.91 1.98
CA GLU A 287 0.86 11.71 2.13
C GLU A 287 0.73 13.04 1.37
N ALA A 288 0.28 13.00 0.11
CA ALA A 288 0.03 14.19 -0.68
C ALA A 288 -1.04 15.09 -0.06
N MET A 289 -2.18 14.52 0.40
CA MET A 289 -3.23 15.27 1.08
C MET A 289 -2.71 15.93 2.36
N ALA A 290 -1.91 15.21 3.17
CA ALA A 290 -1.32 15.73 4.39
C ALA A 290 -0.32 16.86 4.13
N MET A 291 0.42 16.77 3.04
CA MET A 291 1.42 17.76 2.65
C MET A 291 0.88 18.84 1.70
N LYS A 292 -0.44 18.85 1.47
CA LYS A 292 -1.15 19.86 0.65
C LYS A 292 -0.69 19.90 -0.81
N VAL A 293 -0.34 18.74 -1.35
CA VAL A 293 0.03 18.59 -2.76
C VAL A 293 -1.17 18.06 -3.53
N PRO A 294 -1.68 18.77 -4.54
CA PRO A 294 -2.79 18.32 -5.35
C PRO A 294 -2.44 17.06 -6.14
N ILE A 295 -3.43 16.23 -6.41
CA ILE A 295 -3.26 14.89 -6.95
C ILE A 295 -3.85 14.81 -8.35
N VAL A 296 -3.07 14.30 -9.32
CA VAL A 296 -3.54 13.84 -10.63
C VAL A 296 -3.38 12.33 -10.69
N ALA A 297 -4.48 11.60 -10.84
CA ALA A 297 -4.51 10.14 -10.72
C ALA A 297 -5.26 9.48 -11.87
N SER A 298 -4.96 8.21 -12.12
CA SER A 298 -5.80 7.34 -12.98
C SER A 298 -7.23 7.28 -12.44
N ASP A 299 -8.22 7.37 -13.32
CA ASP A 299 -9.62 7.12 -13.00
C ASP A 299 -9.88 5.63 -12.81
N MET A 300 -9.59 5.17 -11.60
CA MET A 300 -9.73 3.77 -11.21
C MET A 300 -10.53 3.67 -9.91
N PRO A 301 -11.26 2.56 -9.67
CA PRO A 301 -12.10 2.42 -8.47
C PRO A 301 -11.33 2.63 -7.16
N PHE A 302 -10.07 2.18 -7.08
CA PHE A 302 -9.24 2.35 -5.88
C PHE A 302 -8.82 3.80 -5.64
N SER A 303 -8.48 4.55 -6.70
CA SER A 303 -8.11 5.98 -6.57
C SER A 303 -9.31 6.82 -6.15
N ARG A 304 -10.49 6.57 -6.74
CA ARG A 304 -11.74 7.24 -6.35
C ARG A 304 -12.17 6.92 -4.91
N ASP A 305 -11.99 5.67 -4.47
CA ASP A 305 -12.33 5.26 -3.09
C ASP A 305 -11.44 5.97 -2.06
N ILE A 306 -10.14 6.12 -2.36
CA ILE A 306 -9.19 6.77 -1.44
C ILE A 306 -9.29 8.30 -1.54
N CYS A 307 -9.26 8.87 -2.74
CA CYS A 307 -9.16 10.33 -2.91
C CYS A 307 -10.52 11.03 -2.95
N ALA A 308 -11.62 10.35 -3.27
CA ALA A 308 -12.96 10.95 -3.44
C ALA A 308 -12.89 12.19 -4.37
N GLU A 309 -13.26 13.37 -3.87
CA GLU A 309 -13.22 14.65 -4.62
C GLU A 309 -11.86 15.39 -4.50
N ALA A 310 -10.85 14.78 -3.86
CA ALA A 310 -9.56 15.41 -3.58
C ALA A 310 -8.50 15.18 -4.68
N ALA A 311 -8.90 14.70 -5.86
CA ALA A 311 -7.98 14.48 -6.98
C ALA A 311 -8.64 14.82 -8.31
N LEU A 312 -7.83 15.16 -9.30
CA LEU A 312 -8.22 15.16 -10.71
C LEU A 312 -7.95 13.77 -11.30
N TYR A 313 -8.96 13.23 -12.00
CA TYR A 313 -8.91 11.88 -12.54
C TYR A 313 -8.77 11.88 -14.04
N CYS A 314 -7.88 11.05 -14.57
CA CYS A 314 -7.57 10.89 -15.99
C CYS A 314 -7.91 9.49 -16.46
N SER A 315 -8.38 9.34 -17.68
CA SER A 315 -8.45 8.03 -18.34
C SER A 315 -7.08 7.37 -18.29
N PRO A 316 -6.96 6.14 -17.78
CA PRO A 316 -5.67 5.59 -17.32
C PRO A 316 -4.55 5.52 -18.36
N LEU A 317 -4.91 5.50 -19.67
CA LEU A 317 -3.94 5.37 -20.77
C LEU A 317 -3.85 6.63 -21.66
N LYS A 318 -4.54 7.71 -21.29
CA LYS A 318 -4.57 8.95 -22.08
C LYS A 318 -3.64 10.00 -21.50
N ALA A 319 -2.45 10.13 -22.07
CA ALA A 319 -1.41 11.06 -21.64
C ALA A 319 -1.82 12.53 -21.76
N ASP A 320 -2.60 12.86 -22.79
CA ASP A 320 -3.21 14.16 -23.02
C ASP A 320 -4.02 14.65 -21.82
N GLU A 321 -4.91 13.81 -21.28
CA GLU A 321 -5.72 14.15 -20.10
C GLU A 321 -4.85 14.41 -18.85
N TYR A 322 -3.74 13.68 -18.66
CA TYR A 322 -2.80 13.94 -17.56
C TYR A 322 -2.11 15.29 -17.75
N ALA A 323 -1.60 15.57 -18.95
CA ALA A 323 -0.92 16.82 -19.24
C ALA A 323 -1.84 18.02 -19.02
N GLU A 324 -3.07 17.99 -19.57
CA GLU A 324 -4.07 19.04 -19.38
C GLU A 324 -4.37 19.29 -17.90
N LYS A 325 -4.55 18.25 -17.08
CA LYS A 325 -4.87 18.41 -15.67
C LYS A 325 -3.68 18.88 -14.85
N ILE A 326 -2.46 18.47 -15.19
CA ILE A 326 -1.23 18.97 -14.57
C ILE A 326 -1.08 20.46 -14.87
N LEU A 327 -1.25 20.88 -16.13
CA LEU A 327 -1.18 22.28 -16.53
C LEU A 327 -2.34 23.11 -15.96
N LEU A 328 -3.54 22.55 -15.82
CA LEU A 328 -4.65 23.20 -15.13
C LEU A 328 -4.26 23.54 -13.68
N LEU A 329 -3.62 22.62 -12.95
CA LEU A 329 -3.18 22.87 -11.59
C LEU A 329 -2.02 23.88 -11.51
N HIS A 330 -1.15 23.91 -12.51
CA HIS A 330 -0.08 24.89 -12.61
C HIS A 330 -0.63 26.30 -12.81
N ASN A 331 -1.60 26.46 -13.73
CA ASN A 331 -2.13 27.75 -14.16
C ASN A 331 -3.32 28.26 -13.32
N ASN A 332 -3.93 27.41 -12.48
CA ASN A 332 -5.16 27.76 -11.76
C ASN A 332 -5.06 27.51 -10.25
N THR A 333 -4.61 28.53 -9.53
CA THR A 333 -4.47 28.52 -8.07
C THR A 333 -5.80 28.23 -7.34
N SER A 334 -6.95 28.65 -7.90
CA SER A 334 -8.26 28.41 -7.28
C SER A 334 -8.58 26.92 -7.27
N VAL A 335 -8.43 26.22 -8.41
CA VAL A 335 -8.64 24.75 -8.50
C VAL A 335 -7.64 24.03 -7.60
N LYS A 336 -6.37 24.44 -7.59
CA LYS A 336 -5.34 23.88 -6.70
C LYS A 336 -5.76 23.95 -5.23
N ASN A 337 -6.19 25.13 -4.77
CA ASN A 337 -6.59 25.36 -3.38
C ASN A 337 -7.87 24.59 -3.01
N GLU A 338 -8.83 24.48 -3.92
CA GLU A 338 -10.05 23.69 -3.71
C GLU A 338 -9.72 22.20 -3.47
N LEU A 339 -8.84 21.61 -4.31
CA LEU A 339 -8.41 20.22 -4.15
C LEU A 339 -7.64 19.99 -2.85
N ILE A 340 -6.78 20.93 -2.46
CA ILE A 340 -6.06 20.87 -1.18
C ILE A 340 -7.05 20.83 -0.01
N GLN A 341 -8.05 21.72 0.00
CA GLN A 341 -9.09 21.75 1.06
C GLN A 341 -9.88 20.44 1.11
N LYS A 342 -10.31 19.93 -0.06
CA LYS A 342 -10.96 18.62 -0.16
C LYS A 342 -10.07 17.49 0.36
N GLY A 343 -8.76 17.56 0.07
CA GLY A 343 -7.77 16.60 0.56
C GLY A 343 -7.65 16.61 2.09
N GLU A 344 -7.55 17.78 2.71
CA GLU A 344 -7.48 17.93 4.16
C GLU A 344 -8.75 17.39 4.86
N GLN A 345 -9.92 17.59 4.26
CA GLN A 345 -11.18 17.03 4.78
C GLN A 345 -11.24 15.51 4.61
N ASN A 346 -10.87 15.01 3.43
CA ASN A 346 -10.91 13.59 3.11
C ASN A 346 -9.93 12.77 3.96
N LEU A 347 -8.75 13.34 4.29
CA LEU A 347 -7.74 12.69 5.12
C LEU A 347 -8.27 12.28 6.50
N LYS A 348 -9.23 13.03 7.06
CA LYS A 348 -9.84 12.74 8.37
C LYS A 348 -10.56 11.37 8.40
N ARG A 349 -10.97 10.82 7.26
CA ARG A 349 -11.62 9.49 7.17
C ARG A 349 -10.71 8.34 7.57
N PHE A 350 -9.40 8.53 7.46
CA PHE A 350 -8.42 7.44 7.62
C PHE A 350 -7.92 7.29 9.06
N GLY A 351 -8.13 8.30 9.90
CA GLY A 351 -7.69 8.27 11.30
C GLY A 351 -6.17 8.20 11.47
N THR A 352 -5.76 7.73 12.63
CA THR A 352 -4.35 7.54 13.00
C THR A 352 -3.94 6.07 12.93
N SER A 353 -2.63 5.80 12.97
CA SER A 353 -2.13 4.43 13.08
C SER A 353 -2.62 3.73 14.35
N MET A 354 -2.77 4.48 15.45
CA MET A 354 -3.33 3.97 16.68
C MET A 354 -4.81 3.58 16.55
N ASP A 355 -5.62 4.35 15.80
CA ASP A 355 -7.02 4.00 15.53
C ASP A 355 -7.12 2.72 14.70
N ARG A 356 -6.23 2.55 13.71
CA ARG A 356 -6.10 1.31 12.95
C ARG A 356 -5.73 0.14 13.86
N THR A 357 -4.76 0.32 14.75
CA THR A 357 -4.32 -0.71 15.68
C THR A 357 -5.44 -1.11 16.64
N LYS A 358 -6.23 -0.17 17.17
CA LYS A 358 -7.42 -0.45 17.99
C LYS A 358 -8.41 -1.33 17.22
N LYS A 359 -8.76 -0.96 16.01
CA LYS A 359 -9.68 -1.76 15.17
C LYS A 359 -9.17 -3.18 14.90
N TYR A 360 -7.86 -3.35 14.66
CA TYR A 360 -7.29 -4.69 14.51
C TYR A 360 -7.44 -5.52 15.79
N ILE A 361 -7.18 -4.94 16.96
CA ILE A 361 -7.33 -5.65 18.24
C ILE A 361 -8.79 -6.01 18.49
N GLU A 362 -9.74 -5.10 18.29
CA GLU A 362 -11.19 -5.37 18.40
C GLU A 362 -11.61 -6.56 17.51
N ILE A 363 -11.17 -6.60 16.27
CA ILE A 363 -11.45 -7.70 15.33
C ILE A 363 -10.80 -9.01 15.83
N ILE A 364 -9.58 -8.97 16.31
CA ILE A 364 -8.85 -10.12 16.83
C ILE A 364 -9.59 -10.70 18.05
N GLU A 365 -10.00 -9.85 18.98
CA GLU A 365 -10.77 -10.24 20.17
C GLU A 365 -12.16 -10.84 19.81
N GLN A 366 -12.86 -10.19 18.89
CA GLN A 366 -14.17 -10.67 18.40
C GLN A 366 -14.07 -12.08 17.79
N ILE A 367 -13.09 -12.32 16.92
CA ILE A 367 -12.94 -13.61 16.23
C ILE A 367 -12.45 -14.69 17.19
N ALA A 368 -11.57 -14.36 18.15
CA ALA A 368 -11.15 -15.29 19.19
C ALA A 368 -12.32 -15.76 20.07
N THR A 369 -13.18 -14.85 20.50
CA THR A 369 -14.34 -15.12 21.34
C THR A 369 -15.41 -15.94 20.62
N ASN A 370 -15.76 -15.57 19.38
CA ASN A 370 -16.79 -16.27 18.58
C ASN A 370 -16.42 -17.72 18.29
N ASN A 371 -15.15 -18.07 18.24
CA ASN A 371 -14.70 -19.43 17.99
C ASN A 371 -14.41 -20.21 19.28
N GLY A 372 -14.16 -19.53 20.41
CA GLY A 372 -14.08 -20.16 21.73
C GLY A 372 -15.41 -20.80 22.18
N ASN A 373 -16.53 -20.21 21.78
CA ASN A 373 -17.90 -20.68 22.08
C ASN A 373 -18.38 -21.83 21.16
N LYS A 374 -17.58 -22.20 20.15
CA LYS A 374 -17.93 -23.32 19.22
C LYS A 374 -17.22 -24.64 19.54
N LYS A 375 -16.38 -24.67 20.57
CA LYS A 375 -15.75 -25.87 21.12
C LYS A 375 -16.48 -26.29 22.40
#